data_67d9acf4366b50901adc43e837206d3f
#
_entry.id   67d9acf4366b50901adc43e837206d3f
#
_cell.length_a   1.000
_cell.length_b   1.000
_cell.length_c   1.000
_cell.angle_alpha   90.00
_cell.angle_beta   90.00
_cell.angle_gamma   90.00
#
_symmetry.space_group_name_H-M   'P 1'
#
loop_
_entity.id
_entity.type
_entity.pdbx_description
1 polymer ?
#
loop_
_entity_poly.entity_id
_entity_poly.type
_entity_poly.pdbx_seq_one_letter_code
_entity_poly.pdbx_strand_id
1 'polypeptide(L)'
;MSFSNRHLDSGSVGLVLAGIIAAVSLFVSGISLAHSWLHLKVRTQLIADLAALAAADTMTGIIAGVPCENAREIALGNGASLESCRIVSQVVSVRVGKEHLVFEVVASADARALGSM
;
A
#
# COMPACT_ATOMS: atom_id res chain seq x y z
N MET A 1 48.11 21.61 25.02
CA MET A 1 46.80 22.14 24.67
C MET A 1 46.34 23.11 25.74
N SER A 2 45.96 24.31 25.33
CA SER A 2 45.43 25.26 26.28
C SER A 2 43.99 24.88 26.67
N PHE A 3 43.58 25.32 27.85
CA PHE A 3 42.25 25.05 28.39
C PHE A 3 41.12 25.61 27.48
N SER A 4 41.37 26.70 26.80
CA SER A 4 40.41 27.32 25.90
C SER A 4 40.22 26.50 24.63
N ASN A 5 41.21 25.79 24.14
CA ASN A 5 41.10 24.88 23.02
C ASN A 5 40.20 23.68 23.32
N ARG A 6 40.34 23.13 24.54
CA ARG A 6 39.46 22.05 24.97
C ARG A 6 37.99 22.47 25.00
N HIS A 7 37.75 23.69 25.42
CA HIS A 7 36.38 24.21 25.51
C HIS A 7 35.78 24.42 24.13
N LEU A 8 36.57 24.94 23.20
CA LEU A 8 36.17 25.11 21.80
C LEU A 8 35.94 23.77 21.10
N ASP A 9 36.85 22.82 21.29
CA ASP A 9 36.72 21.46 20.73
C ASP A 9 35.49 20.76 21.29
N SER A 10 35.19 20.92 22.57
CA SER A 10 34.00 20.36 23.21
C SER A 10 32.72 20.95 22.62
N GLY A 11 32.67 22.27 22.39
CA GLY A 11 31.53 22.94 21.74
C GLY A 11 31.36 22.53 20.28
N SER A 12 32.45 22.37 19.53
CA SER A 12 32.47 21.92 18.15
C SER A 12 31.97 20.49 18.04
N VAL A 13 32.40 19.60 18.90
CA VAL A 13 31.93 18.20 18.95
C VAL A 13 30.44 18.13 19.29
N GLY A 14 29.97 18.97 20.22
CA GLY A 14 28.58 19.04 20.58
C GLY A 14 27.68 19.46 19.41
N LEU A 15 28.11 20.44 18.60
CA LEU A 15 27.43 20.88 17.41
C LEU A 15 27.38 19.79 16.35
N VAL A 16 28.49 19.10 16.12
CA VAL A 16 28.57 18.01 15.16
C VAL A 16 27.67 16.86 15.58
N LEU A 17 27.70 16.48 16.85
CA LEU A 17 26.81 15.44 17.39
C LEU A 17 25.32 15.81 17.23
N ALA A 18 24.99 17.06 17.57
CA ALA A 18 23.63 17.54 17.41
C ALA A 18 23.18 17.48 15.94
N GLY A 19 24.07 17.87 15.03
CA GLY A 19 23.83 17.78 13.59
C GLY A 19 23.63 16.37 13.10
N ILE A 20 24.44 15.43 13.57
CA ILE A 20 24.34 14.01 13.21
C ILE A 20 23.02 13.43 13.74
N ILE A 21 22.65 13.71 14.98
CA ILE A 21 21.42 13.24 15.59
C ILE A 21 20.21 13.78 14.82
N ALA A 22 20.23 15.07 14.47
CA ALA A 22 19.16 15.68 13.68
C ALA A 22 19.03 15.04 12.30
N ALA A 23 20.15 14.83 11.61
CA ALA A 23 20.17 14.22 10.29
C ALA A 23 19.65 12.78 10.33
N VAL A 24 20.08 11.99 11.29
CA VAL A 24 19.64 10.60 11.48
C VAL A 24 18.15 10.57 11.79
N SER A 25 17.66 11.47 12.64
CA SER A 25 16.26 11.55 13.00
C SER A 25 15.36 11.87 11.79
N LEU A 26 15.80 12.82 10.96
CA LEU A 26 15.10 13.17 9.74
C LEU A 26 15.08 12.00 8.75
N PHE A 27 16.21 11.31 8.62
CA PHE A 27 16.34 10.17 7.72
C PHE A 27 15.43 9.02 8.13
N VAL A 28 15.42 8.68 9.42
CA VAL A 28 14.57 7.62 9.98
C VAL A 28 13.10 7.99 9.81
N SER A 29 12.73 9.25 10.06
CA SER A 29 11.36 9.72 9.87
C SER A 29 10.92 9.60 8.41
N GLY A 30 11.79 9.97 7.48
CA GLY A 30 11.53 9.87 6.05
C GLY A 30 11.31 8.43 5.61
N ILE A 31 12.16 7.50 6.07
CA ILE A 31 12.03 6.08 5.77
C ILE A 31 10.72 5.53 6.34
N SER A 32 10.36 5.91 7.55
CA SER A 32 9.12 5.44 8.20
C SER A 32 7.88 5.88 7.42
N LEU A 33 7.85 7.11 6.96
CA LEU A 33 6.75 7.61 6.13
C LEU A 33 6.65 6.89 4.80
N ALA A 34 7.78 6.70 4.13
CA ALA A 34 7.85 5.97 2.86
C ALA A 34 7.39 4.52 3.04
N HIS A 35 7.83 3.87 4.12
CA HIS A 35 7.46 2.50 4.44
C HIS A 35 5.95 2.37 4.68
N SER A 36 5.37 3.27 5.43
CA SER A 36 3.93 3.27 5.70
C SER A 36 3.10 3.43 4.43
N TRP A 37 3.52 4.33 3.56
CA TRP A 37 2.83 4.57 2.30
C TRP A 37 2.92 3.34 1.38
N LEU A 38 4.12 2.76 1.27
CA LEU A 38 4.35 1.57 0.47
C LEU A 38 3.53 0.38 0.99
N HIS A 39 3.46 0.22 2.29
CA HIS A 39 2.69 -0.85 2.93
C HIS A 39 1.19 -0.72 2.61
N LEU A 40 0.67 0.48 2.68
CA LEU A 40 -0.73 0.75 2.31
C LEU A 40 -0.99 0.43 0.84
N LYS A 41 -0.07 0.81 -0.04
CA LYS A 41 -0.19 0.55 -1.48
C LYS A 41 -0.17 -0.96 -1.78
N VAL A 42 0.76 -1.70 -1.19
CA VAL A 42 0.86 -3.15 -1.35
C VAL A 42 -0.40 -3.84 -0.83
N ARG A 43 -0.90 -3.40 0.32
CA ARG A 43 -2.11 -3.97 0.90
C ARG A 43 -3.34 -3.70 0.03
N THR A 44 -3.46 -2.51 -0.52
CA THR A 44 -4.56 -2.17 -1.44
C THR A 44 -4.47 -3.00 -2.72
N GLN A 45 -3.26 -3.23 -3.25
CA GLN A 45 -3.04 -4.10 -4.40
C GLN A 45 -3.47 -5.53 -4.10
N LEU A 46 -3.14 -6.03 -2.92
CA LEU A 46 -3.56 -7.37 -2.50
C LEU A 46 -5.09 -7.49 -2.45
N ILE A 47 -5.77 -6.48 -1.95
CA ILE A 47 -7.24 -6.46 -1.93
C ILE A 47 -7.80 -6.49 -3.36
N ALA A 48 -7.21 -5.74 -4.27
CA ALA A 48 -7.61 -5.75 -5.68
C ALA A 48 -7.41 -7.13 -6.30
N ASP A 49 -6.28 -7.77 -6.03
CA ASP A 49 -5.99 -9.11 -6.52
C ASP A 49 -7.00 -10.13 -5.99
N LEU A 50 -7.33 -10.06 -4.71
CA LEU A 50 -8.32 -10.95 -4.09
C LEU A 50 -9.71 -10.73 -4.67
N ALA A 51 -10.10 -9.49 -4.88
CA ALA A 51 -11.39 -9.14 -5.47
C ALA A 51 -11.50 -9.64 -6.91
N ALA A 52 -10.45 -9.44 -7.71
CA ALA A 52 -10.40 -9.92 -9.08
C ALA A 52 -10.47 -11.45 -9.14
N LEU A 53 -9.73 -12.11 -8.24
CA LEU A 53 -9.72 -13.57 -8.16
C LEU A 53 -11.10 -14.11 -7.78
N ALA A 54 -11.75 -13.51 -6.80
CA ALA A 54 -13.10 -13.90 -6.39
C ALA A 54 -14.11 -13.76 -7.53
N ALA A 55 -14.00 -12.69 -8.31
CA ALA A 55 -14.86 -12.49 -9.48
C ALA A 55 -14.58 -13.55 -10.55
N ALA A 56 -13.32 -13.86 -10.82
CA ALA A 56 -12.94 -14.89 -11.79
C ALA A 56 -13.42 -16.27 -11.33
N ASP A 57 -13.28 -16.60 -10.08
CA ASP A 57 -13.77 -17.86 -9.50
C ASP A 57 -15.30 -17.97 -9.58
N THR A 58 -16.01 -16.85 -9.45
CA THR A 58 -17.45 -16.80 -9.64
C THR A 58 -17.83 -17.10 -11.10
N MET A 59 -17.05 -16.56 -12.03
CA MET A 59 -17.28 -16.83 -13.46
C MET A 59 -17.08 -18.30 -13.84
N THR A 60 -16.15 -18.97 -13.16
CA THR A 60 -15.90 -20.40 -13.40
C THR A 60 -16.89 -21.32 -12.66
N GLY A 61 -17.72 -20.77 -11.78
CA GLY A 61 -18.68 -21.54 -11.01
C GLY A 61 -18.12 -22.13 -9.71
N ILE A 62 -16.87 -21.83 -9.36
CA ILE A 62 -16.27 -22.27 -8.11
C ILE A 62 -16.96 -21.60 -6.93
N ILE A 63 -17.29 -20.34 -7.09
CA ILE A 63 -18.02 -19.55 -6.08
C ILE A 63 -19.37 -19.17 -6.67
N ALA A 64 -20.43 -19.34 -5.89
CA ALA A 64 -21.77 -18.96 -6.32
C ALA A 64 -21.95 -17.45 -6.23
N GLY A 65 -22.78 -16.91 -7.14
CA GLY A 65 -23.17 -15.51 -7.11
C GLY A 65 -22.82 -14.74 -8.36
N VAL A 66 -22.78 -13.42 -8.22
CA VAL A 66 -22.46 -12.50 -9.31
C VAL A 66 -21.00 -12.06 -9.17
N PRO A 67 -20.19 -12.15 -10.24
CA PRO A 67 -18.74 -11.87 -10.14
C PRO A 67 -18.41 -10.51 -9.52
N CYS A 68 -19.02 -9.44 -10.01
CA CYS A 68 -18.71 -8.10 -9.50
C CYS A 68 -19.24 -7.85 -8.10
N GLU A 69 -20.33 -8.49 -7.71
CA GLU A 69 -20.82 -8.42 -6.33
C GLU A 69 -19.88 -9.12 -5.36
N ASN A 70 -19.36 -10.28 -5.72
CA ASN A 70 -18.38 -10.99 -4.91
C ASN A 70 -17.09 -10.20 -4.78
N ALA A 71 -16.64 -9.58 -5.85
CA ALA A 71 -15.49 -8.67 -5.81
C ALA A 71 -15.73 -7.51 -4.84
N ARG A 72 -16.93 -6.94 -4.89
CA ARG A 72 -17.31 -5.85 -3.99
C ARG A 72 -17.31 -6.27 -2.53
N GLU A 73 -17.83 -7.44 -2.22
CA GLU A 73 -17.83 -7.97 -0.86
C GLU A 73 -16.41 -8.17 -0.33
N ILE A 74 -15.52 -8.68 -1.16
CA ILE A 74 -14.10 -8.83 -0.78
C ILE A 74 -13.47 -7.48 -0.48
N ALA A 75 -13.70 -6.48 -1.33
CA ALA A 75 -13.16 -5.14 -1.12
C ALA A 75 -13.70 -4.54 0.18
N LEU A 76 -15.01 -4.56 0.37
CA LEU A 76 -15.65 -4.01 1.58
C LEU A 76 -15.22 -4.73 2.84
N GLY A 77 -15.09 -6.06 2.80
CA GLY A 77 -14.63 -6.85 3.94
C GLY A 77 -13.20 -6.56 4.35
N ASN A 78 -12.41 -5.97 3.47
CA ASN A 78 -11.02 -5.58 3.73
C ASN A 78 -10.84 -4.07 3.91
N GLY A 79 -11.93 -3.35 4.09
CA GLY A 79 -11.88 -1.91 4.34
C GLY A 79 -11.61 -1.06 3.12
N ALA A 80 -11.83 -1.59 1.93
CA ALA A 80 -11.69 -0.87 0.67
C ALA A 80 -13.04 -0.78 -0.04
N SER A 81 -13.11 -0.01 -1.09
CA SER A 81 -14.30 0.09 -1.93
C SER A 81 -13.98 -0.33 -3.36
N LEU A 82 -14.92 -1.00 -4.00
CA LEU A 82 -14.80 -1.37 -5.40
C LEU A 82 -15.20 -0.16 -6.25
N GLU A 83 -14.25 0.41 -6.96
CA GLU A 83 -14.50 1.58 -7.82
C GLU A 83 -15.02 1.17 -9.19
N SER A 84 -14.48 0.08 -9.75
CA SER A 84 -14.93 -0.42 -11.03
C SER A 84 -14.70 -1.92 -11.12
N CYS A 85 -15.57 -2.59 -11.89
CA CYS A 85 -15.45 -4.00 -12.19
C CYS A 85 -15.87 -4.19 -13.64
N ARG A 86 -14.97 -4.69 -14.46
CA ARG A 86 -15.22 -4.93 -15.89
C ARG A 86 -14.94 -6.38 -16.21
N ILE A 87 -15.84 -6.96 -16.99
CA ILE A 87 -15.66 -8.31 -17.50
C ILE A 87 -15.61 -8.21 -19.02
N VAL A 88 -14.48 -8.60 -19.60
CA VAL A 88 -14.30 -8.64 -21.03
C VAL A 88 -13.82 -10.04 -21.39
N SER A 89 -14.62 -10.78 -22.17
CA SER A 89 -14.34 -12.18 -22.44
C SER A 89 -14.24 -12.97 -21.13
N GLN A 90 -13.07 -13.52 -20.83
CA GLN A 90 -12.81 -14.29 -19.62
C GLN A 90 -11.92 -13.54 -18.62
N VAL A 91 -11.70 -12.26 -18.84
CA VAL A 91 -10.84 -11.43 -17.99
C VAL A 91 -11.70 -10.49 -17.18
N VAL A 92 -11.50 -10.52 -15.88
CA VAL A 92 -12.14 -9.59 -14.94
C VAL A 92 -11.11 -8.56 -14.53
N SER A 93 -11.43 -7.29 -14.74
CA SER A 93 -10.58 -6.17 -14.32
C SER A 93 -11.30 -5.44 -13.21
N VAL A 94 -10.67 -5.35 -12.05
CA VAL A 94 -11.21 -4.63 -10.90
C VAL A 94 -10.32 -3.48 -10.50
N ARG A 95 -10.94 -2.45 -9.96
CA ARG A 95 -10.24 -1.32 -9.39
C ARG A 95 -10.80 -1.05 -8.01
N VAL A 96 -9.94 -1.09 -7.01
CA VAL A 96 -10.32 -0.82 -5.63
C VAL A 96 -9.63 0.43 -5.13
N GLY A 97 -10.32 1.19 -4.29
CA GLY A 97 -9.77 2.36 -3.64
C GLY A 97 -9.84 2.20 -2.13
N LYS A 98 -8.86 2.72 -1.46
CA LYS A 98 -8.81 2.76 -0.01
C LYS A 98 -8.43 4.17 0.43
N GLU A 99 -9.29 4.78 1.24
CA GLU A 99 -9.00 6.08 1.82
C GLU A 99 -8.17 5.91 3.08
N HIS A 100 -7.13 6.73 3.19
CA HIS A 100 -6.29 6.77 4.37
C HIS A 100 -5.92 8.21 4.66
N LEU A 101 -6.47 8.77 5.73
CA LEU A 101 -6.31 10.17 6.12
C LEU A 101 -6.75 11.09 4.97
N VAL A 102 -5.80 11.78 4.35
CA VAL A 102 -6.07 12.70 3.23
C VAL A 102 -5.73 12.09 1.87
N PHE A 103 -5.28 10.83 1.85
CA PHE A 103 -4.87 10.16 0.62
C PHE A 103 -5.85 9.07 0.24
N GLU A 104 -6.11 8.95 -1.03
CA GLU A 104 -6.81 7.80 -1.59
C GLU A 104 -5.79 6.95 -2.34
N VAL A 105 -5.70 5.68 -1.99
CA VAL A 105 -4.84 4.73 -2.68
C VAL A 105 -5.72 3.86 -3.57
N VAL A 106 -5.40 3.83 -4.86
CA VAL A 106 -6.14 3.07 -5.85
C VAL A 106 -5.24 1.97 -6.38
N ALA A 107 -5.77 0.76 -6.46
CA ALA A 107 -5.08 -0.39 -7.03
C ALA A 107 -6.01 -1.10 -8.02
N SER A 108 -5.44 -1.65 -9.07
CA SER A 108 -6.17 -2.41 -10.06
C SER A 108 -5.56 -3.80 -10.23
N ALA A 109 -6.40 -4.76 -10.54
CA ALA A 109 -5.97 -6.13 -10.77
C ALA A 109 -6.85 -6.76 -11.84
N ASP A 110 -6.25 -7.66 -12.61
CA ASP A 110 -6.93 -8.44 -13.63
C ASP A 110 -6.80 -9.92 -13.27
N ALA A 111 -7.89 -10.64 -13.38
CA ALA A 111 -7.89 -12.08 -13.20
C ALA A 111 -8.58 -12.75 -14.37
N ARG A 112 -8.07 -13.88 -14.77
CA ARG A 112 -8.62 -14.66 -15.87
C ARG A 112 -9.38 -15.86 -15.35
N ALA A 113 -10.60 -16.03 -15.85
CA ALA A 113 -11.38 -17.22 -15.57
C ALA A 113 -10.86 -18.38 -16.45
N LEU A 114 -10.34 -19.41 -15.83
CA LEU A 114 -9.71 -20.52 -16.53
C LEU A 114 -10.61 -21.77 -16.64
N GLY A 115 -11.78 -21.74 -16.05
CA GLY A 115 -12.63 -22.90 -15.90
C GLY A 115 -13.49 -23.26 -17.11
N SER A 116 -13.38 -22.53 -18.19
CA SER A 116 -14.25 -22.70 -19.35
C SER A 116 -13.69 -23.61 -20.43
N MET A 117 -12.70 -24.40 -20.09
CA MET A 117 -12.15 -25.36 -21.06
C MET A 117 -12.92 -26.67 -21.11
#